data_5d92bd942d99c1289e2b011839875fa3
#
_entry.id   5d92bd942d99c1289e2b011839875fa3
#
_cell.length_a   1.000
_cell.length_b   1.000
_cell.length_c   1.000
_cell.angle_alpha   90.00
_cell.angle_beta   90.00
_cell.angle_gamma   90.00
#
_symmetry.space_group_name_H-M   'P 1'
#
loop_
_entity.id
_entity.type
_entity.pdbx_description
1 polymer ?
#
loop_
_entity_poly.entity_id
_entity_poly.type
_entity_poly.pdbx_seq_one_letter_code
_entity_poly.pdbx_strand_id
1 'polypeptide(L)'
;MQAPWPSHISPPQRLPLATRVTVVQLAHVCGLLGLINFFLLRAATRHLSGQPALQEKIVAALLTPLVIGDVLHIALTLWALGDARWSASEWSVVIWLTVLVGVSLLVPRVTWHMGIGRYVESRDGKGKGE
;
A
#
# COMPACT_ATOMS: atom_id res chain seq x y z
N MET A 1 3.08 16.58 -3.86
CA MET A 1 1.68 16.96 -3.68
C MET A 1 1.56 18.46 -3.87
N GLN A 2 0.67 18.93 -4.72
CA GLN A 2 0.39 20.36 -4.77
C GLN A 2 -0.51 20.70 -3.59
N ALA A 3 -0.13 21.71 -2.81
CA ALA A 3 -1.05 22.35 -1.86
C ALA A 3 -2.36 22.71 -2.58
N PRO A 4 -3.50 22.76 -1.88
CA PRO A 4 -4.75 23.18 -2.50
C PRO A 4 -4.52 24.51 -3.21
N TRP A 5 -4.84 24.54 -4.50
CA TRP A 5 -4.60 25.73 -5.30
C TRP A 5 -5.39 26.90 -4.75
N PRO A 6 -4.79 28.07 -4.46
CA PRO A 6 -5.51 29.20 -3.93
C PRO A 6 -6.65 29.60 -4.89
N SER A 7 -7.86 29.78 -4.38
CA SER A 7 -9.07 30.01 -5.17
C SER A 7 -9.04 31.28 -6.05
N HIS A 8 -8.11 32.20 -5.75
CA HIS A 8 -7.92 33.46 -6.48
C HIS A 8 -6.87 33.38 -7.60
N ILE A 9 -6.20 32.25 -7.77
CA ILE A 9 -5.18 32.02 -8.79
C ILE A 9 -5.66 30.90 -9.72
N SER A 10 -5.76 31.17 -11.01
CA SER A 10 -6.07 30.12 -11.99
C SER A 10 -4.96 29.08 -12.02
N PRO A 11 -5.28 27.78 -11.93
CA PRO A 11 -4.27 26.73 -12.01
C PRO A 11 -3.55 26.78 -13.35
N PRO A 12 -2.25 26.50 -13.41
CA PRO A 12 -1.52 26.47 -14.69
C PRO A 12 -2.18 25.43 -15.61
N GLN A 13 -2.39 25.81 -16.85
CA GLN A 13 -3.02 24.92 -17.85
C GLN A 13 -2.25 23.61 -18.07
N ARG A 14 -0.96 23.60 -17.77
CA ARG A 14 -0.12 22.40 -17.85
C ARG A 14 0.83 22.33 -16.66
N LEU A 15 1.00 21.13 -16.13
CA LEU A 15 2.01 20.86 -15.10
C LEU A 15 3.42 21.15 -15.65
N PRO A 16 4.32 21.74 -14.85
CA PRO A 16 5.73 21.86 -15.21
C PRO A 16 6.31 20.51 -15.66
N LEU A 17 7.23 20.54 -16.63
CA LEU A 17 7.81 19.32 -17.20
C LEU A 17 8.43 18.42 -16.10
N ALA A 18 9.16 19.01 -15.16
CA ALA A 18 9.74 18.27 -14.04
C ALA A 18 8.67 17.53 -13.21
N THR A 19 7.56 18.20 -12.88
CA THR A 19 6.46 17.57 -12.13
C THR A 19 5.84 16.41 -12.93
N ARG A 20 5.65 16.56 -14.23
CA ARG A 20 5.13 15.49 -15.09
C ARG A 20 6.06 14.28 -15.11
N VAL A 21 7.37 14.52 -15.28
CA VAL A 21 8.37 13.45 -15.25
C VAL A 21 8.37 12.73 -13.90
N THR A 22 8.33 13.47 -12.79
CA THR A 22 8.28 12.87 -11.44
C THR A 22 7.03 12.00 -11.24
N VAL A 23 5.86 12.47 -11.66
CA VAL A 23 4.60 11.71 -11.55
C VAL A 23 4.66 10.43 -12.40
N VAL A 24 5.17 10.51 -13.63
CA VAL A 24 5.33 9.34 -14.51
C VAL A 24 6.31 8.33 -13.90
N GLN A 25 7.44 8.79 -13.37
CA GLN A 25 8.43 7.92 -12.72
C GLN A 25 7.85 7.25 -11.46
N LEU A 26 7.11 8.00 -10.65
CA LEU A 26 6.43 7.45 -9.48
C LEU A 26 5.40 6.39 -9.87
N ALA A 27 4.58 6.65 -10.87
CA ALA A 27 3.61 5.68 -11.40
C ALA A 27 4.30 4.42 -11.93
N HIS A 28 5.44 4.58 -12.63
CA HIS A 28 6.24 3.46 -13.12
C HIS A 28 6.76 2.58 -11.96
N VAL A 29 7.34 3.19 -10.94
CA VAL A 29 7.85 2.46 -9.76
C VAL A 29 6.72 1.74 -9.03
N CYS A 30 5.58 2.38 -8.82
CA CYS A 30 4.41 1.74 -8.21
C CYS A 30 3.90 0.57 -9.06
N GLY A 31 3.86 0.72 -10.38
CA GLY A 31 3.49 -0.35 -11.31
C GLY A 31 4.44 -1.55 -11.24
N LEU A 32 5.74 -1.31 -11.21
CA LEU A 32 6.74 -2.37 -11.06
C LEU A 32 6.61 -3.11 -9.72
N LEU A 33 6.41 -2.37 -8.61
CA LEU A 33 6.18 -2.98 -7.30
C LEU A 33 4.91 -3.85 -7.30
N GLY A 34 3.84 -3.39 -7.93
CA GLY A 34 2.61 -4.16 -8.11
C GLY A 34 2.84 -5.47 -8.89
N LEU A 35 3.58 -5.41 -9.98
CA LEU A 35 3.95 -6.60 -10.78
C LEU A 35 4.81 -7.58 -9.98
N ILE A 36 5.84 -7.10 -9.29
CA ILE A 36 6.70 -7.95 -8.44
C ILE A 36 5.85 -8.66 -7.39
N ASN A 37 4.98 -7.93 -6.69
CA ASN A 37 4.09 -8.51 -5.68
C ASN A 37 3.18 -9.59 -6.30
N PHE A 38 2.57 -9.29 -7.43
CA PHE A 38 1.69 -10.24 -8.13
C PHE A 38 2.43 -11.54 -8.50
N PHE A 39 3.62 -11.43 -9.12
CA PHE A 39 4.37 -12.61 -9.53
C PHE A 39 4.92 -13.40 -8.34
N LEU A 40 5.39 -12.74 -7.28
CA LEU A 40 5.87 -13.43 -6.08
C LEU A 40 4.74 -14.17 -5.36
N LEU A 41 3.58 -13.54 -5.17
CA LEU A 41 2.41 -14.20 -4.57
C LEU A 41 1.94 -15.37 -5.44
N ARG A 42 1.86 -15.19 -6.75
CA ARG A 42 1.49 -16.27 -7.69
C ARG A 42 2.50 -17.42 -7.65
N ALA A 43 3.79 -17.13 -7.59
CA ALA A 43 4.82 -18.16 -7.48
C ALA A 43 4.72 -18.90 -6.14
N ALA A 44 4.54 -18.18 -5.03
CA ALA A 44 4.38 -18.78 -3.71
C ALA A 44 3.15 -19.70 -3.65
N THR A 45 2.00 -19.28 -4.18
CA THR A 45 0.80 -20.12 -4.19
C THR A 45 0.95 -21.34 -5.09
N ARG A 46 1.64 -21.22 -6.24
CA ARG A 46 1.74 -22.29 -7.21
C ARG A 46 2.81 -23.34 -6.84
N HIS A 47 3.95 -22.90 -6.33
CA HIS A 47 5.10 -23.78 -6.09
C HIS A 47 5.25 -24.23 -4.65
N LEU A 48 4.61 -23.56 -3.69
CA LEU A 48 4.69 -23.86 -2.27
C LEU A 48 3.38 -24.42 -1.71
N SER A 49 2.45 -24.87 -2.55
CA SER A 49 1.16 -25.41 -2.14
C SER A 49 1.29 -26.61 -1.19
N GLY A 50 2.36 -27.40 -1.28
CA GLY A 50 2.68 -28.51 -0.39
C GLY A 50 3.46 -28.11 0.88
N GLN A 51 3.82 -26.85 1.04
CA GLN A 51 4.61 -26.33 2.16
C GLN A 51 3.98 -25.06 2.75
N PRO A 52 2.81 -25.16 3.39
CA PRO A 52 2.03 -24.00 3.84
C PRO A 52 2.80 -23.09 4.80
N ALA A 53 3.62 -23.65 5.71
CA ALA A 53 4.45 -22.87 6.63
C ALA A 53 5.50 -22.01 5.89
N LEU A 54 6.15 -22.56 4.87
CA LEU A 54 7.13 -21.82 4.07
C LEU A 54 6.46 -20.76 3.20
N GLN A 55 5.31 -21.09 2.60
CA GLN A 55 4.49 -20.17 1.85
C GLN A 55 4.09 -18.96 2.72
N GLU A 56 3.64 -19.21 3.94
CA GLU A 56 3.26 -18.16 4.90
C GLU A 56 4.45 -17.25 5.26
N LYS A 57 5.64 -17.82 5.50
CA LYS A 57 6.86 -17.04 5.79
C LYS A 57 7.24 -16.12 4.64
N ILE A 58 7.15 -16.62 3.39
CA ILE A 58 7.44 -15.81 2.20
C ILE A 58 6.41 -14.69 2.02
N VAL A 59 5.13 -15.00 2.18
CA VAL A 59 4.06 -14.00 2.11
C VAL A 59 4.23 -12.94 3.21
N ALA A 60 4.57 -13.36 4.45
CA ALA A 60 4.85 -12.43 5.54
C ALA A 60 6.02 -11.49 5.23
N ALA A 61 7.13 -12.05 4.73
CA ALA A 61 8.31 -11.27 4.35
C ALA A 61 8.01 -10.24 3.25
N LEU A 62 7.08 -10.56 2.34
CA LEU A 62 6.62 -9.63 1.31
C LEU A 62 5.66 -8.58 1.86
N LEU A 63 4.67 -8.97 2.67
CA LEU A 63 3.63 -8.07 3.14
C LEU A 63 4.11 -7.12 4.24
N THR A 64 5.06 -7.52 5.08
CA THR A 64 5.55 -6.69 6.20
C THR A 64 6.10 -5.32 5.72
N PRO A 65 7.06 -5.25 4.78
CA PRO A 65 7.53 -3.96 4.30
C PRO A 65 6.44 -3.15 3.59
N LEU A 66 5.47 -3.80 2.97
CA LEU A 66 4.35 -3.12 2.32
C LEU A 66 3.40 -2.49 3.34
N VAL A 67 3.11 -3.16 4.46
CA VAL A 67 2.33 -2.56 5.56
C VAL A 67 3.03 -1.32 6.11
N ILE A 68 4.34 -1.40 6.34
CA ILE A 68 5.14 -0.26 6.78
C ILE A 68 5.05 0.88 5.75
N GLY A 69 5.19 0.56 4.47
CA GLY A 69 5.07 1.51 3.38
C GLY A 69 3.70 2.19 3.31
N ASP A 70 2.62 1.44 3.47
CA ASP A 70 1.25 1.96 3.46
C ASP A 70 1.01 2.93 4.63
N VAL A 71 1.46 2.54 5.85
CA VAL A 71 1.36 3.39 7.04
C VAL A 71 2.15 4.69 6.83
N LEU A 72 3.39 4.59 6.35
CA LEU A 72 4.22 5.75 6.07
C LEU A 72 3.61 6.63 4.97
N HIS A 73 3.03 6.03 3.94
CA HIS A 73 2.37 6.77 2.86
C HIS A 73 1.21 7.62 3.37
N ILE A 74 0.34 7.04 4.19
CA ILE A 74 -0.78 7.76 4.81
C ILE A 74 -0.26 8.83 5.77
N ALA A 75 0.69 8.48 6.65
CA ALA A 75 1.25 9.41 7.63
C ALA A 75 1.92 10.62 6.96
N LEU A 76 2.75 10.39 5.94
CA LEU A 76 3.41 11.45 5.18
C LEU A 76 2.41 12.30 4.39
N THR A 77 1.35 11.70 3.86
CA THR A 77 0.27 12.43 3.20
C THR A 77 -0.42 13.39 4.18
N LEU A 78 -0.80 12.90 5.34
CA LEU A 78 -1.45 13.72 6.38
C LEU A 78 -0.50 14.78 6.96
N TRP A 79 0.77 14.44 7.13
CA TRP A 79 1.79 15.39 7.56
C TRP A 79 2.00 16.52 6.54
N ALA A 80 2.06 16.19 5.26
CA ALA A 80 2.23 17.18 4.18
C ALA A 80 1.02 18.13 4.03
N LEU A 81 -0.18 17.69 4.47
CA LEU A 81 -1.38 18.53 4.49
C LEU A 81 -1.32 19.61 5.59
N GLY A 82 -0.46 19.47 6.60
CA GLY A 82 -0.40 20.41 7.72
C GLY A 82 -1.77 20.57 8.40
N ASP A 83 -2.20 21.80 8.60
CA ASP A 83 -3.49 22.09 9.27
C ASP A 83 -4.70 21.70 8.42
N ALA A 84 -4.56 21.65 7.08
CA ALA A 84 -5.64 21.23 6.18
C ALA A 84 -6.07 19.75 6.38
N ARG A 85 -5.28 18.95 7.10
CA ARG A 85 -5.66 17.56 7.46
C ARG A 85 -6.94 17.49 8.31
N TRP A 86 -7.24 18.55 9.05
CA TRP A 86 -8.42 18.62 9.93
C TRP A 86 -9.69 19.10 9.20
N SER A 87 -9.54 19.63 8.00
CA SER A 87 -10.63 20.17 7.19
C SER A 87 -10.88 19.27 5.97
N ALA A 88 -11.42 18.07 6.21
CA ALA A 88 -11.64 17.08 5.17
C ALA A 88 -12.56 17.56 4.02
N SER A 89 -13.42 18.56 4.30
CA SER A 89 -14.28 19.21 3.28
C SER A 89 -13.50 20.02 2.24
N GLU A 90 -12.27 20.42 2.56
CA GLU A 90 -11.40 21.19 1.68
C GLU A 90 -10.45 20.30 0.85
N TRP A 91 -10.48 18.98 1.11
CA TRP A 91 -9.62 18.04 0.41
C TRP A 91 -10.01 17.91 -1.06
N SER A 92 -9.02 18.00 -1.93
CA SER A 92 -9.23 17.74 -3.34
C SER A 92 -9.56 16.25 -3.57
N VAL A 93 -10.22 15.96 -4.68
CA VAL A 93 -10.50 14.56 -5.10
C VAL A 93 -9.23 13.71 -5.12
N VAL A 94 -8.10 14.29 -5.51
CA VAL A 94 -6.81 13.58 -5.55
C VAL A 94 -6.35 13.18 -4.15
N ILE A 95 -6.49 14.05 -3.16
CA ILE A 95 -6.15 13.75 -1.76
C ILE A 95 -7.03 12.62 -1.23
N TRP A 96 -8.36 12.71 -1.45
CA TRP A 96 -9.29 11.65 -1.09
C TRP A 96 -8.93 10.32 -1.71
N LEU A 97 -8.67 10.28 -3.02
CA LEU A 97 -8.25 9.06 -3.71
C LEU A 97 -6.94 8.51 -3.14
N THR A 98 -5.96 9.36 -2.87
CA THR A 98 -4.67 8.96 -2.29
C THR A 98 -4.85 8.27 -0.95
N VAL A 99 -5.63 8.86 -0.04
CA VAL A 99 -5.88 8.28 1.28
C VAL A 99 -6.74 7.02 1.19
N LEU A 100 -7.82 7.02 0.40
CA LEU A 100 -8.69 5.86 0.24
C LEU A 100 -7.96 4.66 -0.37
N VAL A 101 -7.14 4.88 -1.39
CA VAL A 101 -6.30 3.81 -1.97
C VAL A 101 -5.30 3.29 -0.94
N GLY A 102 -4.62 4.18 -0.20
CA GLY A 102 -3.71 3.78 0.87
C GLY A 102 -4.39 2.92 1.93
N VAL A 103 -5.56 3.32 2.42
CA VAL A 103 -6.34 2.54 3.40
C VAL A 103 -6.83 1.21 2.80
N SER A 104 -7.31 1.20 1.57
CA SER A 104 -7.80 -0.02 0.91
C SER A 104 -6.70 -1.08 0.71
N LEU A 105 -5.46 -0.66 0.58
CA LEU A 105 -4.30 -1.56 0.51
C LEU A 105 -3.83 -1.99 1.90
N LEU A 106 -3.87 -1.08 2.88
CA LEU A 106 -3.44 -1.34 4.25
C LEU A 106 -4.35 -2.37 4.94
N VAL A 107 -5.67 -2.21 4.84
CA VAL A 107 -6.65 -3.06 5.56
C VAL A 107 -6.44 -4.56 5.30
N PRO A 108 -6.43 -5.07 4.05
CA PRO A 108 -6.25 -6.51 3.81
C PRO A 108 -4.89 -7.04 4.25
N ARG A 109 -3.84 -6.21 4.22
CA ARG A 109 -2.51 -6.59 4.69
C ARG A 109 -2.46 -6.71 6.20
N VAL A 110 -3.05 -5.76 6.92
CA VAL A 110 -3.16 -5.82 8.39
C VAL A 110 -4.02 -6.99 8.82
N THR A 111 -5.18 -7.23 8.20
CA THR A 111 -6.06 -8.37 8.53
C THR A 111 -5.35 -9.70 8.31
N TRP A 112 -4.52 -9.80 7.26
CA TRP A 112 -3.69 -10.98 7.06
C TRP A 112 -2.66 -11.16 8.19
N HIS A 113 -1.99 -10.11 8.65
CA HIS A 113 -1.06 -10.17 9.79
C HIS A 113 -1.76 -10.52 11.11
N MET A 114 -3.03 -10.16 11.28
CA MET A 114 -3.87 -10.56 12.41
C MET A 114 -4.30 -12.04 12.35
N GLY A 115 -3.91 -12.77 11.32
CA GLY A 115 -4.19 -14.19 11.18
C GLY A 115 -5.52 -14.51 10.47
N ILE A 116 -6.20 -13.49 9.92
CA ILE A 116 -7.46 -13.69 9.19
C ILE A 116 -7.13 -14.23 7.79
N GLY A 117 -7.66 -15.42 7.47
CA GLY A 117 -7.48 -16.04 6.14
C GLY A 117 -6.10 -16.63 5.89
N ARG A 118 -5.25 -16.75 6.91
CA ARG A 118 -3.94 -17.40 6.78
C ARG A 118 -3.86 -18.73 7.52
N TYR A 119 -2.94 -19.59 7.08
CA TYR A 119 -2.54 -20.79 7.77
C TYR A 119 -1.64 -20.40 8.95
N VAL A 120 -1.90 -20.92 10.16
CA VAL A 120 -1.08 -20.62 11.34
C VAL A 120 -0.32 -21.86 11.74
N GLU A 121 1.00 -21.82 11.63
CA GLU A 121 1.94 -22.93 11.91
C GLU A 121 1.72 -23.60 13.30
N SER A 122 1.19 -22.85 14.29
CA SER A 122 0.85 -23.37 15.61
C SER A 122 -0.29 -24.40 15.62
N ARG A 123 -1.04 -24.52 14.54
CA ARG A 123 -2.14 -25.46 14.40
C ARG A 123 -1.67 -26.88 14.08
N ASP A 124 -0.54 -27.02 13.37
CA ASP A 124 0.00 -28.31 12.92
C ASP A 124 0.97 -28.95 13.92
N GLY A 125 1.55 -28.15 14.82
CA GLY A 125 2.41 -28.67 15.88
C GLY A 125 1.68 -29.54 16.93
N LYS A 126 0.35 -29.43 16.99
CA LYS A 126 -0.47 -30.23 17.92
C LYS A 126 -0.92 -31.58 17.38
N GLY A 127 -0.77 -31.85 16.09
CA GLY A 127 -1.20 -33.11 15.45
C GLY A 127 -0.12 -34.17 15.28
N LYS A 128 1.13 -33.89 15.66
CA LYS A 128 2.27 -34.83 15.54
C LYS A 128 2.77 -35.43 16.87
N GLY A 129 2.00 -35.28 17.91
CA GLY A 129 2.37 -35.74 19.27
C GLY A 129 1.44 -36.79 19.89
N GLU A 130 0.61 -37.51 19.08
CA GLU A 130 -0.15 -38.69 19.49
C GLU A 130 0.20 -39.91 18.67
#